data_ba67207ead3aa78a5b9c6f38317e5abf
#
_entry.id   ba67207ead3aa78a5b9c6f38317e5abf
#
_cell.length_a   1.000
_cell.length_b   1.000
_cell.length_c   1.000
_cell.angle_alpha   90.00
_cell.angle_beta   90.00
_cell.angle_gamma   90.00
#
_symmetry.space_group_name_H-M   'P 1'
#
loop_
_entity.id
_entity.type
_entity.pdbx_description
1 polymer ?
#
loop_
_entity_poly.entity_id
_entity_poly.type
_entity_poly.pdbx_seq_one_letter_code
_entity_poly.pdbx_strand_id
1 'polypeptide(L)'
;MFSQNVRKNSTITNIILETHSHFDILLIQEPPWSEIRKIPSSSNCDGKPLMGTSHHPNWIAFARHPSNNSNFPRVISYVNICLNSFCFLLHRDLFDHRDINIISFTNNDICHYILNIYSDSSHLALKYLKDTEVNINHILLMTGDFNIRDSLWDPSFPFHSSISNDLIIIADSFDLTLSFPTNPGPTRFSDTVGESNSVIDLMFLQSGFIELDRHTILSKSQLSSDHVPLSIDIPICDEVIQSSKLVITPGSNQEKEFIKDVMSSLISLDTSNIKSVESLNQIVDQLGSIIEQMWSKNAKRSRISKHSKQWWSDLCSLALNNYRSSRSHDNCKVFKSTVKEAK
;
A
#
# COMPACT_ATOMS: atom_id res chain seq x y z
N MET A 1 -6.53 9.29 -0.51
CA MET A 1 -6.09 8.24 0.45
C MET A 1 -7.15 8.06 1.53
N PHE A 2 -7.22 6.89 2.13
CA PHE A 2 -8.22 6.49 3.14
C PHE A 2 -7.50 5.86 4.35
N SER A 3 -7.96 6.12 5.57
CA SER A 3 -7.39 5.54 6.81
C SER A 3 -8.49 5.09 7.77
N GLN A 4 -8.39 3.88 8.33
CA GLN A 4 -9.35 3.37 9.32
C GLN A 4 -8.76 2.25 10.20
N ASN A 5 -9.06 2.28 11.50
CA ASN A 5 -8.91 1.12 12.37
C ASN A 5 -10.13 0.17 12.20
N VAL A 6 -9.87 -1.06 11.80
CA VAL A 6 -10.91 -2.08 11.53
C VAL A 6 -11.10 -3.08 12.67
N ARG A 7 -10.39 -2.93 13.79
CA ARG A 7 -10.52 -3.78 15.00
C ARG A 7 -10.46 -5.28 14.69
N LYS A 8 -9.52 -5.69 13.84
CA LYS A 8 -9.33 -7.08 13.40
C LYS A 8 -10.57 -7.71 12.73
N ASN A 9 -11.46 -6.88 12.21
CA ASN A 9 -12.71 -7.34 11.59
C ASN A 9 -12.48 -7.61 10.09
N SER A 10 -12.52 -8.89 9.72
CA SER A 10 -12.35 -9.34 8.33
C SER A 10 -13.50 -8.88 7.41
N THR A 11 -14.71 -8.83 7.92
CA THR A 11 -15.86 -8.38 7.12
C THR A 11 -15.72 -6.92 6.74
N ILE A 12 -15.36 -6.06 7.71
CA ILE A 12 -15.13 -4.63 7.44
C ILE A 12 -13.99 -4.46 6.43
N THR A 13 -12.86 -5.15 6.64
CA THR A 13 -11.73 -5.08 5.72
C THR A 13 -12.10 -5.49 4.31
N ASN A 14 -12.85 -6.59 4.13
CA ASN A 14 -13.29 -7.04 2.82
C ASN A 14 -14.25 -6.04 2.16
N ILE A 15 -15.19 -5.46 2.91
CA ILE A 15 -16.09 -4.43 2.38
C ILE A 15 -15.28 -3.20 1.91
N ILE A 16 -14.29 -2.74 2.70
CA ILE A 16 -13.43 -1.63 2.30
C ILE A 16 -12.72 -1.95 1.00
N LEU A 17 -12.06 -3.11 0.89
CA LEU A 17 -11.33 -3.50 -0.31
C LEU A 17 -12.23 -3.61 -1.55
N GLU A 18 -13.48 -4.02 -1.39
CA GLU A 18 -14.45 -4.16 -2.48
C GLU A 18 -15.04 -2.81 -2.91
N THR A 19 -15.41 -1.95 -1.96
CA THR A 19 -16.23 -0.76 -2.23
C THR A 19 -15.42 0.52 -2.41
N HIS A 20 -14.17 0.57 -1.95
CA HIS A 20 -13.36 1.80 -1.90
C HIS A 20 -12.33 1.90 -3.04
N SER A 21 -12.61 1.28 -4.19
CA SER A 21 -11.73 1.28 -5.38
C SER A 21 -11.46 2.67 -5.98
N HIS A 22 -12.18 3.70 -5.55
CA HIS A 22 -11.97 5.10 -5.93
C HIS A 22 -10.82 5.77 -5.16
N PHE A 23 -10.33 5.15 -4.07
CA PHE A 23 -9.13 5.60 -3.39
C PHE A 23 -7.88 4.99 -4.01
N ASP A 24 -6.77 5.73 -3.93
CA ASP A 24 -5.47 5.30 -4.39
C ASP A 24 -4.76 4.40 -3.38
N ILE A 25 -4.87 4.74 -2.09
CA ILE A 25 -4.19 4.06 -0.99
C ILE A 25 -5.15 3.91 0.19
N LEU A 26 -5.17 2.71 0.79
CA LEU A 26 -5.90 2.43 2.02
C LEU A 26 -4.89 2.10 3.13
N LEU A 27 -4.98 2.82 4.23
CA LEU A 27 -4.12 2.70 5.41
C LEU A 27 -4.96 2.10 6.55
N ILE A 28 -4.76 0.82 6.82
CA ILE A 28 -5.60 0.06 7.74
C ILE A 28 -4.82 -0.23 9.03
N GLN A 29 -5.43 0.09 10.17
CA GLN A 29 -4.94 -0.27 11.50
C GLN A 29 -5.74 -1.46 12.02
N GLU A 30 -5.10 -2.29 12.84
CA GLU A 30 -5.60 -3.55 13.36
C GLU A 30 -6.22 -4.47 12.28
N PRO A 31 -5.46 -4.79 11.20
CA PRO A 31 -5.98 -5.71 10.17
C PRO A 31 -6.23 -7.10 10.76
N PRO A 32 -7.23 -7.84 10.23
CA PRO A 32 -7.45 -9.23 10.59
C PRO A 32 -6.32 -10.11 10.04
N TRP A 33 -5.81 -11.01 10.86
CA TRP A 33 -4.87 -12.04 10.44
C TRP A 33 -5.52 -13.40 10.57
N SER A 34 -5.44 -14.22 9.56
CA SER A 34 -6.01 -15.56 9.53
C SER A 34 -5.06 -16.53 8.83
N GLU A 35 -5.29 -17.79 9.06
CA GLU A 35 -4.59 -18.86 8.37
C GLU A 35 -5.07 -18.94 6.91
N ILE A 36 -4.16 -18.73 5.96
CA ILE A 36 -4.45 -18.79 4.52
C ILE A 36 -4.03 -20.11 3.87
N ARG A 37 -3.16 -20.87 4.54
CA ARG A 37 -2.72 -22.19 4.05
C ARG A 37 -2.39 -23.12 5.21
N LYS A 38 -2.98 -24.32 5.19
CA LYS A 38 -2.75 -25.39 6.18
C LYS A 38 -1.74 -26.43 5.71
N ILE A 39 -1.59 -26.61 4.40
CA ILE A 39 -0.77 -27.69 3.82
C ILE A 39 0.66 -27.19 3.68
N PRO A 40 1.67 -27.93 4.18
CA PRO A 40 3.07 -27.64 3.96
C PRO A 40 3.39 -27.55 2.47
N SER A 41 4.18 -26.56 2.10
CA SER A 41 4.69 -26.36 0.75
C SER A 41 6.21 -26.21 0.83
N SER A 42 6.88 -26.15 -0.32
CA SER A 42 8.34 -25.90 -0.38
C SER A 42 8.75 -24.61 0.33
N SER A 43 7.85 -23.63 0.42
CA SER A 43 8.06 -22.38 1.16
C SER A 43 7.64 -22.44 2.63
N ASN A 44 7.02 -23.53 3.09
CA ASN A 44 6.56 -23.75 4.46
C ASN A 44 6.95 -25.18 4.91
N CYS A 45 8.23 -25.48 4.87
CA CYS A 45 8.76 -26.82 5.15
C CYS A 45 8.62 -27.25 6.61
N ASP A 46 8.41 -26.30 7.53
CA ASP A 46 8.25 -26.56 8.97
C ASP A 46 6.81 -26.95 9.35
N GLY A 47 5.89 -27.03 8.39
CA GLY A 47 4.50 -27.40 8.61
C GLY A 47 3.66 -26.38 9.37
N LYS A 48 4.20 -25.19 9.65
CA LYS A 48 3.45 -24.12 10.31
C LYS A 48 2.43 -23.50 9.36
N PRO A 49 1.26 -23.08 9.88
CA PRO A 49 0.27 -22.41 9.06
C PRO A 49 0.82 -21.09 8.50
N LEU A 50 0.59 -20.85 7.22
CA LEU A 50 0.88 -19.55 6.63
C LEU A 50 -0.24 -18.58 7.00
N MET A 51 0.12 -17.51 7.70
CA MET A 51 -0.81 -16.46 8.11
C MET A 51 -0.83 -15.33 7.09
N GLY A 52 -2.01 -14.79 6.86
CA GLY A 52 -2.21 -13.66 5.95
C GLY A 52 -3.39 -12.81 6.35
N THR A 53 -3.57 -11.72 5.68
CA THR A 53 -4.70 -10.80 5.84
C THR A 53 -5.58 -10.81 4.60
N SER A 54 -6.68 -10.04 4.62
CA SER A 54 -7.60 -9.92 3.49
C SER A 54 -6.87 -9.55 2.21
N HIS A 55 -7.22 -10.20 1.12
CA HIS A 55 -6.64 -10.00 -0.21
C HIS A 55 -7.74 -9.68 -1.23
N HIS A 56 -7.46 -8.75 -2.13
CA HIS A 56 -8.38 -8.38 -3.19
C HIS A 56 -7.60 -8.07 -4.49
N PRO A 57 -8.08 -8.49 -5.69
CA PRO A 57 -7.34 -8.37 -6.94
C PRO A 57 -7.02 -6.93 -7.38
N ASN A 58 -7.76 -5.94 -6.90
CA ASN A 58 -7.52 -4.53 -7.21
C ASN A 58 -6.47 -3.86 -6.32
N TRP A 59 -5.95 -4.58 -5.33
CA TRP A 59 -5.08 -4.02 -4.30
C TRP A 59 -3.79 -4.81 -4.15
N ILE A 60 -2.68 -4.09 -4.00
CA ILE A 60 -1.39 -4.64 -3.60
C ILE A 60 -1.23 -4.35 -2.10
N ALA A 61 -1.05 -5.41 -1.32
CA ALA A 61 -0.88 -5.31 0.12
C ALA A 61 0.59 -5.15 0.49
N PHE A 62 0.88 -4.14 1.29
CA PHE A 62 2.19 -3.88 1.87
C PHE A 62 2.09 -4.05 3.39
N ALA A 63 2.63 -5.14 3.89
CA ALA A 63 2.70 -5.41 5.31
C ALA A 63 4.02 -6.07 5.66
N ARG A 64 4.48 -5.83 6.89
CA ARG A 64 5.59 -6.58 7.44
C ARG A 64 5.19 -8.05 7.55
N HIS A 65 6.10 -8.96 7.22
CA HIS A 65 5.89 -10.38 7.48
C HIS A 65 6.02 -10.64 9.00
N PRO A 66 5.08 -11.36 9.62
CA PRO A 66 5.19 -11.68 11.04
C PRO A 66 6.44 -12.54 11.29
N SER A 67 7.25 -12.13 12.27
CA SER A 67 8.47 -12.85 12.63
C SER A 67 8.20 -14.17 13.36
N ASN A 68 7.02 -14.30 13.95
CA ASN A 68 6.51 -15.51 14.59
C ASN A 68 4.96 -15.46 14.65
N ASN A 69 4.32 -16.56 14.98
CA ASN A 69 2.85 -16.69 15.00
C ASN A 69 2.14 -15.84 16.08
N SER A 70 2.89 -15.13 16.93
CA SER A 70 2.32 -14.30 18.01
C SER A 70 2.54 -12.79 17.80
N ASN A 71 3.38 -12.40 16.84
CA ASN A 71 3.74 -10.99 16.64
C ASN A 71 3.30 -10.49 15.27
N PHE A 72 1.98 -10.45 15.05
CA PHE A 72 1.41 -9.94 13.81
C PHE A 72 1.52 -8.43 13.71
N PRO A 73 1.80 -7.89 12.51
CA PRO A 73 1.68 -6.46 12.24
C PRO A 73 0.28 -5.96 12.56
N ARG A 74 0.20 -4.80 13.21
CA ARG A 74 -1.09 -4.14 13.51
C ARG A 74 -1.42 -3.04 12.52
N VAL A 75 -0.62 -2.89 11.47
CA VAL A 75 -0.84 -1.94 10.38
C VAL A 75 -0.54 -2.58 9.03
N ILE A 76 -1.31 -2.19 8.01
CA ILE A 76 -1.12 -2.60 6.62
C ILE A 76 -1.51 -1.46 5.69
N SER A 77 -0.79 -1.32 4.59
CA SER A 77 -1.14 -0.39 3.51
C SER A 77 -1.53 -1.18 2.27
N TYR A 78 -2.66 -0.83 1.66
CA TYR A 78 -3.09 -1.34 0.37
C TYR A 78 -2.97 -0.24 -0.66
N VAL A 79 -2.32 -0.54 -1.76
CA VAL A 79 -2.16 0.38 -2.89
C VAL A 79 -2.99 -0.13 -4.06
N ASN A 80 -3.77 0.75 -4.68
CA ASN A 80 -4.56 0.42 -5.85
C ASN A 80 -3.65 -0.03 -7.00
N ILE A 81 -3.97 -1.15 -7.63
CA ILE A 81 -3.17 -1.73 -8.72
C ILE A 81 -2.99 -0.76 -9.89
N CYS A 82 -3.90 0.21 -10.05
CA CYS A 82 -3.79 1.25 -11.07
C CYS A 82 -2.54 2.13 -10.88
N LEU A 83 -2.01 2.21 -9.65
CA LEU A 83 -0.81 2.97 -9.31
C LEU A 83 0.50 2.16 -9.42
N ASN A 84 0.45 0.95 -9.96
CA ASN A 84 1.64 0.08 -10.05
C ASN A 84 2.81 0.70 -10.81
N SER A 85 2.57 1.74 -11.62
CA SER A 85 3.62 2.50 -12.32
C SER A 85 4.50 3.37 -11.43
N PHE A 86 4.05 3.67 -10.21
CA PHE A 86 4.80 4.48 -9.24
C PHE A 86 5.80 3.68 -8.39
N CYS A 87 5.96 2.38 -8.65
CA CYS A 87 6.95 1.53 -7.99
C CYS A 87 6.93 1.63 -6.46
N PHE A 88 5.79 1.33 -5.85
CA PHE A 88 5.67 1.34 -4.39
C PHE A 88 6.60 0.31 -3.74
N LEU A 89 7.25 0.72 -2.65
CA LEU A 89 8.14 -0.12 -1.85
C LEU A 89 7.75 -0.08 -0.38
N LEU A 90 7.90 -1.20 0.31
CA LEU A 90 7.79 -1.29 1.77
C LEU A 90 9.18 -1.18 2.38
N HIS A 91 9.39 -0.21 3.28
CA HIS A 91 10.65 0.04 3.96
C HIS A 91 10.67 -0.56 5.36
N ARG A 92 11.34 -1.71 5.49
CA ARG A 92 11.62 -2.34 6.79
C ARG A 92 12.96 -1.93 7.36
N ASP A 93 13.83 -1.43 6.51
CA ASP A 93 15.15 -0.90 6.83
C ASP A 93 15.08 0.42 7.60
N LEU A 94 14.03 1.21 7.39
CA LEU A 94 13.80 2.46 8.10
C LEU A 94 13.18 2.24 9.47
N PHE A 95 12.06 1.50 9.52
CA PHE A 95 11.36 1.18 10.76
C PHE A 95 10.95 -0.29 10.81
N ASP A 96 11.56 -1.06 11.72
CA ASP A 96 11.22 -2.46 11.93
C ASP A 96 10.35 -2.65 13.18
N HIS A 97 9.13 -2.08 13.15
CA HIS A 97 8.16 -2.17 14.23
C HIS A 97 6.81 -2.68 13.72
N ARG A 98 6.14 -3.57 14.47
CA ARG A 98 4.86 -4.19 14.05
C ARG A 98 3.70 -3.20 13.90
N ASP A 99 3.81 -2.03 14.54
CA ASP A 99 2.78 -1.00 14.59
C ASP A 99 3.09 0.19 13.69
N ILE A 100 4.14 0.08 12.89
CA ILE A 100 4.56 1.10 11.93
C ILE A 100 4.71 0.44 10.58
N ASN A 101 4.04 1.00 9.58
CA ASN A 101 4.17 0.62 8.19
C ASN A 101 4.55 1.85 7.39
N ILE A 102 5.68 1.80 6.73
CA ILE A 102 6.14 2.87 5.86
C ILE A 102 6.27 2.35 4.44
N ILE A 103 5.57 2.99 3.54
CA ILE A 103 5.68 2.74 2.10
C ILE A 103 6.21 3.99 1.41
N SER A 104 6.93 3.80 0.33
CA SER A 104 7.34 4.90 -0.55
C SER A 104 6.87 4.69 -1.97
N PHE A 105 6.85 5.78 -2.72
CA PHE A 105 6.69 5.79 -4.17
C PHE A 105 7.48 6.95 -4.75
N THR A 106 7.86 6.81 -6.02
CA THR A 106 8.64 7.85 -6.72
C THR A 106 7.76 8.59 -7.72
N ASN A 107 7.78 9.92 -7.65
CA ASN A 107 7.15 10.81 -8.60
C ASN A 107 8.12 11.92 -8.99
N ASN A 108 8.36 12.13 -10.30
CA ASN A 108 9.29 13.13 -10.81
C ASN A 108 10.69 13.09 -10.13
N ASP A 109 11.24 11.88 -9.97
CA ASP A 109 12.52 11.61 -9.30
C ASP A 109 12.55 11.96 -7.80
N ILE A 110 11.42 12.33 -7.20
CA ILE A 110 11.27 12.56 -5.76
C ILE A 110 10.63 11.32 -5.13
N CYS A 111 11.30 10.78 -4.13
CA CYS A 111 10.77 9.68 -3.34
C CYS A 111 9.91 10.24 -2.19
N HIS A 112 8.63 9.91 -2.19
CA HIS A 112 7.67 10.31 -1.16
C HIS A 112 7.37 9.12 -0.24
N TYR A 113 7.24 9.39 1.05
CA TYR A 113 6.96 8.37 2.06
C TYR A 113 5.59 8.58 2.69
N ILE A 114 4.92 7.49 3.03
CA ILE A 114 3.64 7.47 3.75
C ILE A 114 3.79 6.54 4.95
N LEU A 115 3.46 7.05 6.14
CA LEU A 115 3.49 6.32 7.40
C LEU A 115 2.07 5.98 7.85
N ASN A 116 1.82 4.70 8.08
CA ASN A 116 0.62 4.19 8.73
C ASN A 116 1.00 3.67 10.12
N ILE A 117 0.37 4.20 11.17
CA ILE A 117 0.75 3.98 12.56
C ILE A 117 -0.47 3.48 13.36
N TYR A 118 -0.22 2.51 14.22
CA TYR A 118 -1.12 2.15 15.30
C TYR A 118 -0.41 2.31 16.64
N SER A 119 -0.96 3.08 17.55
CA SER A 119 -0.41 3.26 18.88
C SER A 119 -1.39 2.73 19.92
N ASP A 120 -1.02 1.69 20.66
CA ASP A 120 -1.83 1.21 21.76
C ASP A 120 -1.63 2.08 23.04
N SER A 121 -2.29 1.72 24.12
CA SER A 121 -2.21 2.44 25.39
C SER A 121 -0.79 2.52 26.00
N SER A 122 0.14 1.67 25.57
CA SER A 122 1.55 1.71 26.00
C SER A 122 2.42 2.65 25.16
N HIS A 123 1.91 3.11 24.02
CA HIS A 123 2.54 4.02 23.06
C HIS A 123 3.93 3.58 22.61
N LEU A 124 4.15 2.26 22.46
CA LEU A 124 5.45 1.72 22.07
C LEU A 124 5.89 2.17 20.69
N ALA A 125 4.95 2.32 19.75
CA ALA A 125 5.26 2.82 18.41
C ALA A 125 5.83 4.24 18.44
N LEU A 126 5.24 5.13 19.23
CA LEU A 126 5.71 6.51 19.37
C LEU A 126 7.06 6.59 20.08
N LYS A 127 7.26 5.80 21.15
CA LYS A 127 8.56 5.69 21.83
C LYS A 127 9.63 5.21 20.85
N TYR A 128 9.32 4.18 20.05
CA TYR A 128 10.22 3.67 19.04
C TYR A 128 10.58 4.73 17.98
N LEU A 129 9.61 5.49 17.47
CA LEU A 129 9.86 6.59 16.53
C LEU A 129 10.73 7.69 17.14
N LYS A 130 10.48 8.04 18.39
CA LYS A 130 11.25 9.06 19.12
C LYS A 130 12.70 8.64 19.33
N ASP A 131 12.93 7.35 19.66
CA ASP A 131 14.25 6.80 19.94
C ASP A 131 15.05 6.42 18.68
N THR A 132 14.39 6.40 17.51
CA THR A 132 15.02 6.00 16.24
C THR A 132 15.46 7.25 15.49
N GLU A 133 16.78 7.45 15.41
CA GLU A 133 17.36 8.50 14.57
C GLU A 133 17.31 8.11 13.09
N VAL A 134 16.25 8.48 12.40
CA VAL A 134 16.11 8.26 10.96
C VAL A 134 15.95 9.61 10.27
N ASN A 135 16.83 9.89 9.33
CA ASN A 135 16.71 11.06 8.48
C ASN A 135 15.94 10.69 7.21
N ILE A 136 14.63 10.89 7.23
CA ILE A 136 13.75 10.68 6.07
C ILE A 136 13.24 12.03 5.61
N ASN A 137 13.60 12.41 4.39
CA ASN A 137 13.05 13.59 3.75
C ASN A 137 11.77 13.22 2.97
N HIS A 138 10.87 14.19 2.81
CA HIS A 138 9.65 14.04 2.00
C HIS A 138 8.65 12.97 2.52
N ILE A 139 8.47 12.90 3.84
CA ILE A 139 7.31 12.20 4.37
C ILE A 139 6.09 13.05 4.02
N LEU A 140 5.22 12.50 3.17
CA LEU A 140 4.04 13.18 2.67
C LEU A 140 2.90 13.16 3.68
N LEU A 141 2.72 12.00 4.33
CA LEU A 141 1.62 11.73 5.25
C LEU A 141 2.05 10.79 6.36
N MET A 142 1.69 11.12 7.59
CA MET A 142 1.68 10.21 8.74
C MET A 142 0.25 10.16 9.28
N THR A 143 -0.34 8.98 9.35
CA THR A 143 -1.72 8.81 9.80
C THR A 143 -1.91 7.52 10.56
N GLY A 144 -2.99 7.45 11.32
CA GLY A 144 -3.39 6.22 12.01
C GLY A 144 -4.18 6.46 13.27
N ASP A 145 -4.36 5.40 14.03
CA ASP A 145 -4.95 5.42 15.37
C ASP A 145 -3.83 5.58 16.41
N PHE A 146 -3.77 6.78 16.99
CA PHE A 146 -2.74 7.11 17.98
C PHE A 146 -3.17 6.79 19.41
N ASN A 147 -4.45 6.55 19.66
CA ASN A 147 -5.03 6.31 20.99
C ASN A 147 -4.65 7.39 22.02
N ILE A 148 -4.50 8.63 21.56
CA ILE A 148 -4.16 9.79 22.40
C ILE A 148 -5.30 10.80 22.30
N ARG A 149 -5.84 11.19 23.46
CA ARG A 149 -6.77 12.33 23.55
C ARG A 149 -6.00 13.55 24.03
N ASP A 150 -6.26 14.67 23.37
CA ASP A 150 -5.62 15.94 23.72
C ASP A 150 -6.49 17.13 23.31
N SER A 151 -6.43 18.20 24.09
CA SER A 151 -7.14 19.45 23.82
C SER A 151 -6.74 20.13 22.49
N LEU A 152 -5.60 19.78 21.92
CA LEU A 152 -5.14 20.28 20.62
C LEU A 152 -6.01 19.83 19.44
N TRP A 153 -6.58 18.61 19.51
CA TRP A 153 -7.37 18.04 18.41
C TRP A 153 -8.73 17.49 18.84
N ASP A 154 -8.97 17.28 20.15
CA ASP A 154 -10.25 16.85 20.70
C ASP A 154 -10.81 17.95 21.61
N PRO A 155 -11.68 18.85 21.09
CA PRO A 155 -12.27 19.94 21.89
C PRO A 155 -13.10 19.47 23.08
N SER A 156 -13.54 18.20 23.08
CA SER A 156 -14.30 17.60 24.19
C SER A 156 -13.40 17.16 25.35
N PHE A 157 -12.07 17.18 25.16
CA PHE A 157 -11.08 16.74 26.14
C PHE A 157 -10.22 17.94 26.60
N PRO A 158 -10.35 18.43 27.85
CA PRO A 158 -9.75 19.69 28.26
C PRO A 158 -8.28 19.57 28.69
N PHE A 159 -7.70 18.38 28.66
CA PHE A 159 -6.36 18.12 29.16
C PHE A 159 -5.35 18.02 28.03
N HIS A 160 -4.11 18.44 28.34
CA HIS A 160 -2.95 18.26 27.47
C HIS A 160 -2.00 17.21 28.10
N SER A 161 -1.49 16.29 27.31
CA SER A 161 -0.66 15.20 27.80
C SER A 161 0.79 15.28 27.32
N SER A 162 1.72 14.72 28.09
CA SER A 162 3.14 14.67 27.66
C SER A 162 3.33 13.81 26.40
N ILE A 163 2.50 12.78 26.22
CA ILE A 163 2.59 11.92 25.03
C ILE A 163 2.12 12.61 23.76
N SER A 164 1.17 13.55 23.86
CA SER A 164 0.78 14.39 22.71
C SER A 164 1.91 15.34 22.31
N ASN A 165 2.65 15.89 23.28
CA ASN A 165 3.87 16.65 22.96
C ASN A 165 4.89 15.79 22.22
N ASP A 166 5.12 14.55 22.66
CA ASP A 166 6.02 13.63 21.98
C ASP A 166 5.55 13.37 20.53
N LEU A 167 4.25 13.18 20.31
CA LEU A 167 3.70 13.01 18.96
C LEU A 167 3.93 14.25 18.08
N ILE A 168 3.72 15.47 18.61
CA ILE A 168 3.98 16.71 17.88
C ILE A 168 5.48 16.84 17.57
N ILE A 169 6.37 16.59 18.53
CA ILE A 169 7.83 16.61 18.30
C ILE A 169 8.24 15.63 17.19
N ILE A 170 7.67 14.43 17.17
CA ILE A 170 7.92 13.44 16.11
C ILE A 170 7.43 14.00 14.76
N ALA A 171 6.22 14.55 14.71
CA ALA A 171 5.68 15.13 13.48
C ALA A 171 6.55 16.29 12.98
N ASP A 172 6.94 17.22 13.85
CA ASP A 172 7.81 18.36 13.52
C ASP A 172 9.18 17.88 13.00
N SER A 173 9.76 16.81 13.58
CA SER A 173 11.03 16.25 13.12
C SER A 173 10.97 15.70 11.69
N PHE A 174 9.78 15.40 11.19
CA PHE A 174 9.51 14.94 9.84
C PHE A 174 8.93 16.03 8.91
N ASP A 175 8.93 17.30 9.33
CA ASP A 175 8.29 18.44 8.62
C ASP A 175 6.79 18.21 8.36
N LEU A 176 6.09 17.63 9.34
CA LEU A 176 4.68 17.35 9.27
C LEU A 176 3.86 18.24 10.20
N THR A 177 2.73 18.70 9.71
CA THR A 177 1.77 19.52 10.46
C THR A 177 0.45 18.77 10.60
N LEU A 178 -0.20 18.88 11.78
CA LEU A 178 -1.51 18.28 12.02
C LEU A 178 -2.54 18.85 11.05
N SER A 179 -3.17 17.98 10.29
CA SER A 179 -4.27 18.33 9.38
C SER A 179 -5.60 18.21 10.10
N PHE A 180 -6.39 19.26 10.04
CA PHE A 180 -7.73 19.28 10.64
C PHE A 180 -8.78 18.96 9.57
N PRO A 181 -9.75 18.06 9.88
CA PRO A 181 -10.81 17.75 8.91
C PRO A 181 -11.72 18.94 8.67
N THR A 182 -12.18 19.10 7.44
CA THR A 182 -13.13 20.14 7.04
C THR A 182 -14.50 19.98 7.71
N ASN A 183 -14.81 18.78 8.19
CA ASN A 183 -16.01 18.44 8.95
C ASN A 183 -15.63 17.85 10.31
N PRO A 184 -15.19 18.66 11.28
CA PRO A 184 -14.67 18.19 12.56
C PRO A 184 -15.73 17.38 13.34
N GLY A 185 -15.26 16.35 14.03
CA GLY A 185 -16.09 15.47 14.83
C GLY A 185 -15.28 14.35 15.46
N PRO A 186 -15.89 13.49 16.28
CA PRO A 186 -15.20 12.33 16.84
C PRO A 186 -14.79 11.34 15.75
N THR A 187 -13.60 10.78 15.90
CA THR A 187 -13.10 9.71 15.05
C THR A 187 -13.35 8.33 15.65
N ARG A 188 -13.66 8.28 16.96
CA ARG A 188 -14.07 7.06 17.66
C ARG A 188 -15.33 7.29 18.48
N PHE A 189 -16.30 6.40 18.33
CA PHE A 189 -17.52 6.32 19.13
C PHE A 189 -17.37 5.23 20.17
N SER A 190 -17.50 5.60 21.45
CA SER A 190 -17.41 4.59 22.51
C SER A 190 -18.67 3.71 22.57
N ASP A 191 -18.47 2.39 22.58
CA ASP A 191 -19.54 1.43 22.82
C ASP A 191 -19.88 1.30 24.33
N THR A 192 -19.09 1.95 25.20
CA THR A 192 -19.23 1.88 26.67
C THR A 192 -20.14 3.02 27.15
N VAL A 193 -21.20 2.66 27.86
CA VAL A 193 -22.11 3.64 28.46
C VAL A 193 -21.36 4.51 29.47
N GLY A 194 -21.38 5.83 29.26
CA GLY A 194 -20.71 6.81 30.12
C GLY A 194 -19.32 7.23 29.66
N GLU A 195 -18.75 6.60 28.65
CA GLU A 195 -17.56 7.11 27.98
C GLU A 195 -17.92 8.09 26.86
N SER A 196 -17.16 9.17 26.78
CA SER A 196 -17.33 10.16 25.69
C SER A 196 -16.64 9.69 24.40
N ASN A 197 -17.25 10.03 23.29
CA ASN A 197 -16.58 9.91 21.99
C ASN A 197 -15.27 10.70 21.98
N SER A 198 -14.36 10.33 21.08
CA SER A 198 -13.00 10.89 21.08
C SER A 198 -12.46 11.12 19.67
N VAL A 199 -11.48 12.02 19.56
CA VAL A 199 -10.66 12.20 18.36
C VAL A 199 -9.30 11.57 18.69
N ILE A 200 -9.01 10.41 18.12
CA ILE A 200 -7.76 9.65 18.35
C ILE A 200 -7.13 9.14 17.05
N ASP A 201 -7.89 9.13 15.96
CA ASP A 201 -7.37 8.90 14.62
C ASP A 201 -6.99 10.25 14.04
N LEU A 202 -5.72 10.40 13.64
CA LEU A 202 -5.15 11.68 13.23
C LEU A 202 -4.43 11.55 11.88
N MET A 203 -4.31 12.70 11.20
CA MET A 203 -3.50 12.85 9.99
C MET A 203 -2.54 14.02 10.15
N PHE A 204 -1.26 13.78 9.85
CA PHE A 204 -0.23 14.79 9.78
C PHE A 204 0.29 14.83 8.35
N LEU A 205 0.30 16.01 7.76
CA LEU A 205 0.65 16.23 6.36
C LEU A 205 1.93 17.05 6.26
N GLN A 206 2.73 16.80 5.23
CA GLN A 206 3.89 17.61 4.93
C GLN A 206 3.48 19.09 4.85
N SER A 207 4.21 19.97 5.54
CA SER A 207 3.83 21.37 5.76
C SER A 207 3.51 22.14 4.46
N GLY A 208 4.20 21.82 3.37
CA GLY A 208 3.95 22.42 2.06
C GLY A 208 2.61 22.09 1.40
N PHE A 209 1.88 21.06 1.89
CA PHE A 209 0.60 20.64 1.32
C PHE A 209 -0.60 20.99 2.20
N ILE A 210 -0.39 21.54 3.39
CA ILE A 210 -1.46 21.76 4.37
C ILE A 210 -2.59 22.68 3.86
N GLU A 211 -2.27 23.65 3.01
CA GLU A 211 -3.27 24.56 2.43
C GLU A 211 -4.07 23.94 1.29
N LEU A 212 -3.59 22.84 0.73
CA LEU A 212 -4.18 22.14 -0.40
C LEU A 212 -4.95 20.88 0.01
N ASP A 213 -4.89 20.52 1.28
CA ASP A 213 -5.49 19.29 1.77
C ASP A 213 -7.02 19.36 1.76
N ARG A 214 -7.63 18.19 1.55
CA ARG A 214 -9.07 17.98 1.67
C ARG A 214 -9.31 16.82 2.64
N HIS A 215 -8.88 17.03 3.88
CA HIS A 215 -9.09 16.06 4.94
C HIS A 215 -10.55 16.05 5.38
N THR A 216 -11.19 14.88 5.40
CA THR A 216 -12.59 14.71 5.80
C THR A 216 -12.78 13.47 6.66
N ILE A 217 -13.75 13.54 7.59
CA ILE A 217 -14.25 12.40 8.36
C ILE A 217 -15.42 11.79 7.58
N LEU A 218 -15.32 10.50 7.24
CA LEU A 218 -16.32 9.81 6.42
C LEU A 218 -17.42 9.14 7.28
N SER A 219 -18.12 9.90 8.11
CA SER A 219 -19.13 9.39 9.05
C SER A 219 -20.22 8.55 8.39
N LYS A 220 -20.57 8.81 7.14
CA LYS A 220 -21.54 8.01 6.35
C LYS A 220 -20.99 6.66 5.89
N SER A 221 -19.68 6.48 5.91
CA SER A 221 -19.00 5.24 5.51
C SER A 221 -18.61 4.39 6.72
N GLN A 222 -19.06 4.74 7.91
CA GLN A 222 -18.81 3.96 9.12
C GLN A 222 -19.47 2.58 9.00
N LEU A 223 -18.64 1.55 8.94
CA LEU A 223 -19.07 0.16 8.89
C LEU A 223 -18.88 -0.44 10.27
N SER A 224 -19.85 -0.71 11.04
CA SER A 224 -19.82 -1.48 12.33
C SER A 224 -18.51 -1.39 13.18
N SER A 225 -17.58 -0.52 12.84
CA SER A 225 -16.41 -0.18 13.64
C SER A 225 -16.77 0.98 14.56
N ASP A 226 -16.21 1.02 15.75
CA ASP A 226 -16.30 2.19 16.61
C ASP A 226 -15.41 3.34 16.08
N HIS A 227 -14.49 3.06 15.14
CA HIS A 227 -13.69 4.07 14.45
C HIS A 227 -14.34 4.52 13.15
N VAL A 228 -14.34 5.83 12.93
CA VAL A 228 -14.83 6.47 11.71
C VAL A 228 -13.66 6.63 10.73
N PRO A 229 -13.85 6.26 9.47
CA PRO A 229 -12.77 6.42 8.49
C PRO A 229 -12.45 7.89 8.23
N LEU A 230 -11.19 8.16 7.97
CA LEU A 230 -10.67 9.43 7.50
C LEU A 230 -10.28 9.34 6.04
N SER A 231 -10.41 10.43 5.30
CA SER A 231 -9.88 10.54 3.95
C SER A 231 -9.14 11.84 3.74
N ILE A 232 -8.14 11.80 2.86
CA ILE A 232 -7.38 12.97 2.45
C ILE A 232 -7.05 12.90 0.96
N ASP A 233 -7.20 14.02 0.27
CA ASP A 233 -6.78 14.20 -1.11
C ASP A 233 -5.54 15.09 -1.13
N ILE A 234 -4.41 14.55 -1.60
CA ILE A 234 -3.15 15.26 -1.71
C ILE A 234 -2.80 15.38 -3.19
N PRO A 235 -2.72 16.59 -3.76
CA PRO A 235 -2.38 16.77 -5.16
C PRO A 235 -0.89 16.58 -5.38
N ILE A 236 -0.48 15.36 -5.73
CA ILE A 236 0.93 15.02 -5.98
C ILE A 236 1.30 15.27 -7.45
N CYS A 237 0.35 15.24 -8.35
CA CYS A 237 0.58 15.39 -9.79
C CYS A 237 -0.47 16.29 -10.44
N ASP A 238 -0.02 17.38 -11.06
CA ASP A 238 -0.84 18.18 -11.97
C ASP A 238 -0.89 17.59 -13.39
N GLU A 239 -0.01 16.67 -13.73
CA GLU A 239 0.04 16.02 -15.03
C GLU A 239 -0.11 14.51 -14.88
N VAL A 240 -1.05 13.96 -15.65
CA VAL A 240 -1.13 12.51 -15.90
C VAL A 240 0.13 12.13 -16.66
N ILE A 241 1.16 11.70 -15.93
CA ILE A 241 2.36 11.15 -16.54
C ILE A 241 1.92 9.90 -17.29
N GLN A 242 1.91 10.01 -18.61
CA GLN A 242 1.77 8.85 -19.49
C GLN A 242 3.03 8.02 -19.28
N SER A 243 2.98 7.12 -18.30
CA SER A 243 4.08 6.21 -17.99
C SER A 243 4.34 5.37 -19.23
N SER A 244 5.44 5.68 -19.91
CA SER A 244 5.92 4.82 -20.99
C SER A 244 6.52 3.57 -20.35
N LYS A 245 5.72 2.52 -20.20
CA LYS A 245 6.25 1.22 -19.77
C LYS A 245 7.22 0.69 -20.81
N LEU A 246 8.40 0.26 -20.36
CA LEU A 246 9.25 -0.59 -21.17
C LEU A 246 8.58 -1.96 -21.29
N VAL A 247 8.28 -2.41 -22.50
CA VAL A 247 7.57 -3.66 -22.77
C VAL A 247 8.31 -4.47 -23.81
N ILE A 248 8.45 -5.75 -23.56
CA ILE A 248 8.82 -6.75 -24.56
C ILE A 248 7.54 -7.50 -24.95
N THR A 249 7.16 -7.42 -26.21
CA THR A 249 5.93 -8.10 -26.69
C THR A 249 6.20 -9.60 -26.82
N PRO A 250 5.41 -10.48 -26.19
CA PRO A 250 5.53 -11.92 -26.34
C PRO A 250 5.46 -12.37 -27.83
N GLY A 251 6.34 -13.27 -28.24
CA GLY A 251 6.45 -13.76 -29.62
C GLY A 251 7.21 -12.80 -30.58
N SER A 252 7.67 -11.65 -30.11
CA SER A 252 8.38 -10.66 -30.93
C SER A 252 9.87 -11.03 -31.11
N ASN A 253 10.52 -10.41 -32.12
CA ASN A 253 11.96 -10.50 -32.27
C ASN A 253 12.73 -9.91 -31.06
N GLN A 254 12.15 -8.94 -30.36
CA GLN A 254 12.69 -8.34 -29.14
C GLN A 254 12.76 -9.35 -28.01
N GLU A 255 11.75 -10.19 -27.83
CA GLU A 255 11.78 -11.27 -26.85
C GLU A 255 12.87 -12.28 -27.18
N LYS A 256 13.03 -12.64 -28.45
CA LYS A 256 14.09 -13.58 -28.90
C LYS A 256 15.49 -13.01 -28.63
N GLU A 257 15.73 -11.72 -28.92
CA GLU A 257 16.99 -11.06 -28.65
C GLU A 257 17.22 -10.91 -27.14
N PHE A 258 16.20 -10.57 -26.35
CA PHE A 258 16.27 -10.51 -24.90
C PHE A 258 16.70 -11.87 -24.31
N ILE A 259 16.02 -12.96 -24.69
CA ILE A 259 16.35 -14.31 -24.22
C ILE A 259 17.79 -14.65 -24.60
N LYS A 260 18.20 -14.39 -25.84
CA LYS A 260 19.55 -14.64 -26.33
C LYS A 260 20.61 -13.86 -25.54
N ASP A 261 20.37 -12.56 -25.30
CA ASP A 261 21.29 -11.70 -24.56
C ASP A 261 21.41 -12.15 -23.09
N VAL A 262 20.28 -12.46 -22.44
CA VAL A 262 20.27 -12.98 -21.07
C VAL A 262 21.04 -14.31 -21.00
N MET A 263 20.75 -15.27 -21.88
CA MET A 263 21.45 -16.55 -21.90
C MET A 263 22.94 -16.40 -22.12
N SER A 264 23.36 -15.52 -23.03
CA SER A 264 24.77 -15.23 -23.28
C SER A 264 25.48 -14.64 -22.05
N SER A 265 24.80 -13.75 -21.32
CA SER A 265 25.33 -13.13 -20.11
C SER A 265 25.38 -14.11 -18.92
N LEU A 266 24.40 -15.03 -18.83
CA LEU A 266 24.38 -16.06 -17.79
C LEU A 266 25.54 -17.07 -17.92
N ILE A 267 26.00 -17.38 -19.15
CA ILE A 267 27.14 -18.27 -19.38
C ILE A 267 28.42 -17.73 -18.76
N SER A 268 28.55 -16.41 -18.66
CA SER A 268 29.70 -15.73 -18.05
C SER A 268 29.66 -15.65 -16.52
N LEU A 269 28.56 -16.10 -15.90
CA LEU A 269 28.35 -16.01 -14.45
C LEU A 269 29.06 -17.19 -13.77
N ASP A 270 30.10 -16.88 -12.98
CA ASP A 270 30.83 -17.92 -12.24
C ASP A 270 30.08 -18.33 -10.97
N THR A 271 29.45 -19.49 -11.00
CA THR A 271 28.74 -20.08 -9.87
C THR A 271 29.58 -21.08 -9.06
N SER A 272 30.86 -21.29 -9.42
CA SER A 272 31.71 -22.33 -8.83
C SER A 272 32.16 -22.02 -7.40
N ASN A 273 32.06 -20.76 -6.97
CA ASN A 273 32.61 -20.28 -5.71
C ASN A 273 31.56 -19.93 -4.65
N ILE A 274 30.32 -20.47 -4.71
CA ILE A 274 29.28 -20.22 -3.71
C ILE A 274 29.64 -21.00 -2.43
N LYS A 275 30.26 -20.33 -1.46
CA LYS A 275 30.66 -20.94 -0.18
C LYS A 275 30.04 -20.24 1.04
N SER A 276 29.34 -19.12 0.85
CA SER A 276 28.72 -18.36 1.92
C SER A 276 27.40 -17.69 1.45
N VAL A 277 26.59 -17.23 2.40
CA VAL A 277 25.38 -16.45 2.13
C VAL A 277 25.71 -15.17 1.37
N GLU A 278 26.83 -14.51 1.71
CA GLU A 278 27.29 -13.30 1.06
C GLU A 278 27.63 -13.54 -0.41
N SER A 279 28.33 -14.66 -0.72
CA SER A 279 28.63 -15.01 -2.12
C SER A 279 27.39 -15.38 -2.92
N LEU A 280 26.39 -15.98 -2.28
CA LEU A 280 25.09 -16.23 -2.90
C LEU A 280 24.35 -14.93 -3.21
N ASN A 281 24.30 -13.99 -2.26
CA ASN A 281 23.67 -12.68 -2.46
C ASN A 281 24.32 -11.90 -3.60
N GLN A 282 25.65 -11.89 -3.70
CA GLN A 282 26.36 -11.27 -4.81
C GLN A 282 25.97 -11.84 -6.17
N ILE A 283 25.76 -13.16 -6.27
CA ILE A 283 25.31 -13.78 -7.52
C ILE A 283 23.87 -13.39 -7.85
N VAL A 284 23.00 -13.32 -6.83
CA VAL A 284 21.60 -12.87 -7.01
C VAL A 284 21.57 -11.42 -7.51
N ASP A 285 22.39 -10.53 -6.94
CA ASP A 285 22.49 -9.14 -7.37
C ASP A 285 23.03 -9.02 -8.80
N GLN A 286 24.04 -9.81 -9.16
CA GLN A 286 24.56 -9.88 -10.53
C GLN A 286 23.51 -10.36 -11.52
N LEU A 287 22.73 -11.36 -11.14
CA LEU A 287 21.65 -11.91 -11.96
C LEU A 287 20.53 -10.88 -12.16
N GLY A 288 20.14 -10.16 -11.10
CA GLY A 288 19.22 -9.04 -11.18
C GLY A 288 19.70 -7.96 -12.14
N SER A 289 20.96 -7.54 -12.00
CA SER A 289 21.60 -6.54 -12.85
C SER A 289 21.67 -6.96 -14.33
N ILE A 290 21.98 -8.22 -14.62
CA ILE A 290 21.98 -8.76 -15.99
C ILE A 290 20.56 -8.67 -16.60
N ILE A 291 19.55 -9.12 -15.88
CA ILE A 291 18.16 -9.08 -16.36
C ILE A 291 17.72 -7.64 -16.62
N GLU A 292 17.99 -6.72 -15.71
CA GLU A 292 17.63 -5.32 -15.84
C GLU A 292 18.33 -4.63 -17.03
N GLN A 293 19.61 -4.87 -17.21
CA GLN A 293 20.37 -4.35 -18.36
C GLN A 293 19.82 -4.89 -19.67
N MET A 294 19.59 -6.21 -19.76
CA MET A 294 19.08 -6.81 -20.99
C MET A 294 17.63 -6.40 -21.26
N TRP A 295 16.83 -6.21 -20.22
CA TRP A 295 15.49 -5.64 -20.36
C TRP A 295 15.53 -4.22 -20.89
N SER A 296 16.34 -3.35 -20.29
CA SER A 296 16.50 -1.95 -20.73
C SER A 296 17.01 -1.83 -22.17
N LYS A 297 17.86 -2.77 -22.60
CA LYS A 297 18.41 -2.82 -23.97
C LYS A 297 17.36 -3.24 -24.99
N ASN A 298 16.53 -4.25 -24.68
CA ASN A 298 15.66 -4.91 -25.67
C ASN A 298 14.20 -4.42 -25.58
N ALA A 299 13.75 -3.89 -24.46
CA ALA A 299 12.39 -3.38 -24.30
C ALA A 299 12.18 -2.04 -25.03
N LYS A 300 11.01 -1.88 -25.62
CA LYS A 300 10.59 -0.61 -26.21
C LYS A 300 9.64 0.12 -25.28
N ARG A 301 9.76 1.45 -25.26
CA ARG A 301 8.77 2.29 -24.59
C ARG A 301 7.43 2.14 -25.28
N SER A 302 6.48 1.51 -24.57
CA SER A 302 5.07 1.48 -25.01
C SER A 302 4.45 2.80 -24.60
N ARG A 303 4.15 3.66 -25.57
CA ARG A 303 3.25 4.80 -25.33
C ARG A 303 1.84 4.25 -25.24
N ILE A 304 1.28 4.21 -24.03
CA ILE A 304 -0.16 4.04 -23.87
C ILE A 304 -0.77 5.35 -24.36
N SER A 305 -1.15 5.42 -25.64
CA SER A 305 -1.85 6.58 -26.18
C SER A 305 -3.27 6.60 -25.61
N LYS A 306 -3.85 7.81 -25.46
CA LYS A 306 -5.28 7.98 -25.17
C LYS A 306 -6.17 7.20 -26.16
N HIS A 307 -5.62 6.80 -27.31
CA HIS A 307 -6.28 6.08 -28.38
C HIS A 307 -6.09 4.55 -28.33
N SER A 308 -5.20 4.01 -27.48
CA SER A 308 -4.87 2.57 -27.50
C SER A 308 -6.01 1.65 -27.06
N LYS A 309 -7.14 2.19 -26.61
CA LYS A 309 -8.35 1.42 -26.27
C LYS A 309 -9.65 2.19 -26.51
N GLN A 310 -9.72 3.14 -27.43
CA GLN A 310 -10.97 3.85 -27.74
C GLN A 310 -12.14 2.92 -28.14
N TRP A 311 -11.83 1.75 -28.66
CA TRP A 311 -12.81 0.73 -29.01
C TRP A 311 -13.20 -0.21 -27.86
N TRP A 312 -12.50 -0.16 -26.69
CA TRP A 312 -12.82 -1.01 -25.55
C TRP A 312 -13.94 -0.37 -24.74
N SER A 313 -15.15 -0.85 -24.94
CA SER A 313 -16.35 -0.37 -24.24
C SER A 313 -16.63 -1.16 -22.95
N ASP A 314 -17.57 -0.65 -22.15
CA ASP A 314 -18.07 -1.36 -20.96
C ASP A 314 -18.69 -2.71 -21.33
N LEU A 315 -19.27 -2.82 -22.54
CA LEU A 315 -19.79 -4.09 -23.08
C LEU A 315 -18.66 -5.12 -23.26
N CYS A 316 -17.48 -4.68 -23.75
CA CYS A 316 -16.31 -5.56 -23.86
C CYS A 316 -15.83 -6.04 -22.49
N SER A 317 -15.85 -5.15 -21.50
CA SER A 317 -15.48 -5.48 -20.11
C SER A 317 -16.46 -6.46 -19.49
N LEU A 318 -17.76 -6.27 -19.68
CA LEU A 318 -18.81 -7.17 -19.20
C LEU A 318 -18.70 -8.56 -19.86
N ALA A 319 -18.55 -8.61 -21.18
CA ALA A 319 -18.39 -9.86 -21.92
C ALA A 319 -17.12 -10.63 -21.49
N LEU A 320 -16.01 -9.93 -21.21
CA LEU A 320 -14.79 -10.53 -20.69
C LEU A 320 -15.00 -11.10 -19.27
N ASN A 321 -15.69 -10.36 -18.39
CA ASN A 321 -15.98 -10.82 -17.04
C ASN A 321 -16.88 -12.06 -17.04
N ASN A 322 -17.92 -12.09 -17.89
CA ASN A 322 -18.78 -13.26 -18.06
C ASN A 322 -17.99 -14.47 -18.57
N TYR A 323 -17.07 -14.27 -19.52
CA TYR A 323 -16.17 -15.32 -19.97
C TYR A 323 -15.23 -15.81 -18.88
N ARG A 324 -14.65 -14.91 -18.09
CA ARG A 324 -13.76 -15.28 -16.95
C ARG A 324 -14.50 -16.06 -15.87
N SER A 325 -15.75 -15.71 -15.61
CA SER A 325 -16.57 -16.36 -14.56
C SER A 325 -16.96 -17.79 -14.90
N SER A 326 -17.36 -18.07 -16.14
CA SER A 326 -17.87 -19.39 -16.54
C SER A 326 -17.00 -20.16 -17.52
N ARG A 327 -16.04 -19.49 -18.22
CA ARG A 327 -15.16 -20.03 -19.28
C ARG A 327 -15.89 -20.93 -20.30
N SER A 328 -17.20 -20.71 -20.50
CA SER A 328 -17.99 -21.45 -21.47
C SER A 328 -17.63 -21.07 -22.90
N HIS A 329 -17.84 -22.01 -23.83
CA HIS A 329 -17.62 -21.74 -25.27
C HIS A 329 -18.51 -20.60 -25.79
N ASP A 330 -19.73 -20.51 -25.30
CA ASP A 330 -20.68 -19.47 -25.71
C ASP A 330 -20.27 -18.10 -25.22
N ASN A 331 -19.82 -17.98 -23.96
CA ASN A 331 -19.28 -16.72 -23.45
C ASN A 331 -17.99 -16.31 -24.16
N CYS A 332 -17.16 -17.26 -24.61
CA CYS A 332 -16.00 -16.97 -25.44
C CYS A 332 -16.41 -16.41 -26.80
N LYS A 333 -17.46 -16.95 -27.42
CA LYS A 333 -18.01 -16.44 -28.71
C LYS A 333 -18.56 -15.03 -28.51
N VAL A 334 -19.38 -14.81 -27.48
CA VAL A 334 -19.93 -13.48 -27.14
C VAL A 334 -18.82 -12.47 -26.94
N PHE A 335 -17.81 -12.79 -26.14
CA PHE A 335 -16.68 -11.90 -25.95
C PHE A 335 -15.95 -11.55 -27.25
N LYS A 336 -15.65 -12.55 -28.10
CA LYS A 336 -15.00 -12.34 -29.40
C LYS A 336 -15.83 -11.49 -30.35
N SER A 337 -17.17 -11.70 -30.41
CA SER A 337 -18.06 -10.88 -31.24
C SER A 337 -18.12 -9.45 -30.74
N THR A 338 -18.33 -9.24 -29.45
CA THR A 338 -18.38 -7.89 -28.85
C THR A 338 -17.09 -7.10 -29.09
N VAL A 339 -15.93 -7.74 -28.97
CA VAL A 339 -14.61 -7.13 -29.27
C VAL A 339 -14.48 -6.81 -30.75
N LYS A 340 -15.02 -7.65 -31.63
CA LYS A 340 -14.99 -7.43 -33.09
C LYS A 340 -15.91 -6.27 -33.52
N GLU A 341 -17.08 -6.16 -32.89
CA GLU A 341 -18.05 -5.08 -33.17
C GLU A 341 -17.59 -3.73 -32.63
N ALA A 342 -16.82 -3.74 -31.53
CA ALA A 342 -16.29 -2.52 -30.92
C ALA A 342 -15.08 -1.93 -31.67
N LYS A 343 -14.37 -2.73 -32.47
CA LYS A 343 -13.22 -2.30 -33.29
C LYS A 343 -13.66 -1.64 -34.57
#